data_b948877b6052cd0ddb2ee6a67e1c6213
#
_entry.id   b948877b6052cd0ddb2ee6a67e1c6213
#
_cell.length_a   1.000
_cell.length_b   1.000
_cell.length_c   1.000
_cell.angle_alpha   90.00
_cell.angle_beta   90.00
_cell.angle_gamma   90.00
#
_symmetry.space_group_name_H-M   'P 1'
#
loop_
_entity.id
_entity.type
_entity.pdbx_description
1 polymer ?
#
loop_
_entity_poly.entity_id
_entity_poly.type
_entity_poly.pdbx_seq_one_letter_code
_entity_poly.pdbx_strand_id
1 'polypeptide(L)'
;MPFEAWVEACLYDPDGGFYATGGSAGRRGDFLTSPEVGPLFGAVVARWLDDRWEALGRPSGFTVVEAAAGVGTLARSVRSALPACLEAGRYVMVERCAVLRKAQPTGDGLSSLPGLEDLPVREGDGLVGVVMANELLDNLAFGLLEAVDGVWREVLVELATDSVDPQPFREVIGDAAHPPVGVDPLQGSRIPVQAGAGRWVDDARALLSAG
;
A
#
# COMPACT_ATOMS: atom_id res chain seq x y z
N MET A 1 12.52 -5.50 19.58
CA MET A 1 11.38 -4.69 19.09
C MET A 1 10.31 -5.60 18.51
N PRO A 2 9.01 -5.19 18.41
CA PRO A 2 7.98 -5.96 17.70
C PRO A 2 8.36 -6.20 16.23
N PHE A 3 7.96 -7.34 15.67
CA PHE A 3 8.23 -7.68 14.27
C PHE A 3 7.66 -6.62 13.30
N GLU A 4 6.46 -6.10 13.59
CA GLU A 4 5.85 -5.00 12.82
C GLU A 4 6.74 -3.75 12.76
N ALA A 5 7.30 -3.34 13.90
CA ALA A 5 8.19 -2.18 13.95
C ALA A 5 9.51 -2.41 13.19
N TRP A 6 10.00 -3.65 13.16
CA TRP A 6 11.17 -4.02 12.39
C TRP A 6 10.87 -3.99 10.88
N VAL A 7 9.74 -4.53 10.44
CA VAL A 7 9.29 -4.47 9.03
C VAL A 7 9.12 -3.02 8.59
N GLU A 8 8.46 -2.19 9.41
CA GLU A 8 8.29 -0.75 9.12
C GLU A 8 9.65 -0.06 8.93
N ALA A 9 10.62 -0.33 9.80
CA ALA A 9 11.96 0.24 9.67
C ALA A 9 12.68 -0.28 8.41
N CYS A 10 12.63 -1.57 8.11
CA CYS A 10 13.24 -2.14 6.91
C CYS A 10 12.70 -1.53 5.61
N LEU A 11 11.41 -1.21 5.58
CA LEU A 11 10.78 -0.66 4.38
C LEU A 11 10.93 0.87 4.29
N TYR A 12 10.81 1.59 5.40
CA TYR A 12 10.52 3.02 5.39
C TYR A 12 11.43 3.90 6.25
N ASP A 13 12.41 3.33 6.98
CA ASP A 13 13.37 4.15 7.72
C ASP A 13 14.02 5.17 6.77
N PRO A 14 14.07 6.48 7.15
CA PRO A 14 14.57 7.53 6.26
C PRO A 14 16.03 7.38 5.88
N ASP A 15 16.85 6.73 6.72
CA ASP A 15 18.29 6.60 6.53
C ASP A 15 18.69 5.26 5.87
N GLY A 16 17.89 4.20 6.04
CA GLY A 16 18.27 2.86 5.60
C GLY A 16 17.14 2.02 5.03
N GLY A 17 15.90 2.50 5.07
CA GLY A 17 14.75 1.75 4.57
C GLY A 17 14.78 1.53 3.06
N PHE A 18 14.24 0.40 2.62
CA PHE A 18 14.25 -0.02 1.21
C PHE A 18 13.75 1.08 0.26
N TYR A 19 12.58 1.66 0.53
CA TYR A 19 12.02 2.71 -0.34
C TYR A 19 12.73 4.05 -0.20
N ALA A 20 13.28 4.39 0.96
CA ALA A 20 14.03 5.62 1.18
C ALA A 20 15.37 5.63 0.43
N THR A 21 15.99 4.46 0.29
CA THR A 21 17.27 4.30 -0.41
C THR A 21 17.14 4.07 -1.92
N GLY A 22 15.93 4.14 -2.47
CA GLY A 22 15.65 4.05 -3.90
C GLY A 22 15.16 2.69 -4.37
N GLY A 23 14.79 1.80 -3.45
CA GLY A 23 14.11 0.55 -3.77
C GLY A 23 12.80 0.81 -4.52
N SER A 24 12.58 0.14 -5.63
CA SER A 24 11.42 0.40 -6.49
C SER A 24 11.08 -0.78 -7.38
N ALA A 25 9.79 -0.83 -7.80
CA ALA A 25 9.36 -1.68 -8.87
C ALA A 25 9.90 -1.19 -10.23
N GLY A 26 10.03 -2.10 -11.19
CA GLY A 26 10.35 -1.78 -12.57
C GLY A 26 11.33 -2.75 -13.22
N ARG A 27 11.46 -2.67 -14.56
CA ARG A 27 12.36 -3.55 -15.34
C ARG A 27 13.85 -3.42 -14.95
N ARG A 28 14.21 -2.33 -14.30
CA ARG A 28 15.56 -2.05 -13.78
C ARG A 28 15.55 -1.89 -12.25
N GLY A 29 14.40 -2.15 -11.63
CA GLY A 29 14.20 -2.13 -10.19
C GLY A 29 14.42 -3.51 -9.57
N ASP A 30 14.05 -3.63 -8.31
CA ASP A 30 14.27 -4.82 -7.50
C ASP A 30 13.24 -5.92 -7.77
N PHE A 31 12.04 -5.54 -8.24
CA PHE A 31 10.94 -6.47 -8.57
C PHE A 31 10.07 -5.89 -9.68
N LEU A 32 9.28 -6.76 -10.34
CA LEU A 32 8.42 -6.40 -11.45
C LEU A 32 6.95 -6.54 -11.06
N THR A 33 6.20 -5.46 -11.19
CA THR A 33 4.75 -5.43 -10.95
C THR A 33 3.96 -5.36 -12.26
N SER A 34 2.66 -5.65 -12.21
CA SER A 34 1.80 -5.63 -13.41
C SER A 34 1.84 -4.31 -14.18
N PRO A 35 1.83 -3.12 -13.56
CA PRO A 35 1.99 -1.85 -14.26
C PRO A 35 3.31 -1.70 -15.03
N GLU A 36 4.38 -2.34 -14.56
CA GLU A 36 5.72 -2.25 -15.14
C GLU A 36 5.94 -3.19 -16.33
N VAL A 37 5.08 -4.20 -16.50
CA VAL A 37 5.15 -5.13 -17.66
C VAL A 37 4.86 -4.39 -18.96
N GLY A 38 3.88 -3.47 -18.96
CA GLY A 38 3.51 -2.70 -20.12
C GLY A 38 2.17 -1.97 -19.99
N PRO A 39 1.75 -1.24 -21.03
CA PRO A 39 0.59 -0.36 -20.96
C PRO A 39 -0.77 -1.10 -20.90
N LEU A 40 -0.80 -2.40 -21.17
CA LEU A 40 -2.05 -3.17 -21.24
C LEU A 40 -2.80 -3.15 -19.91
N PHE A 41 -2.10 -3.32 -18.78
CA PHE A 41 -2.72 -3.29 -17.46
C PHE A 41 -3.39 -1.93 -17.20
N GLY A 42 -2.71 -0.82 -17.50
CA GLY A 42 -3.28 0.51 -17.38
C GLY A 42 -4.47 0.74 -18.30
N ALA A 43 -4.48 0.19 -19.51
CA ALA A 43 -5.62 0.26 -20.42
C ALA A 43 -6.85 -0.52 -19.88
N VAL A 44 -6.63 -1.67 -19.27
CA VAL A 44 -7.71 -2.45 -18.63
C VAL A 44 -8.29 -1.68 -17.43
N VAL A 45 -7.42 -1.11 -16.59
CA VAL A 45 -7.84 -0.26 -15.47
C VAL A 45 -8.61 0.96 -15.97
N ALA A 46 -8.13 1.65 -17.00
CA ALA A 46 -8.81 2.79 -17.61
C ALA A 46 -10.24 2.45 -18.05
N ARG A 47 -10.42 1.30 -18.71
CA ARG A 47 -11.73 0.81 -19.12
C ARG A 47 -12.64 0.54 -17.92
N TRP A 48 -12.11 -0.12 -16.88
CA TRP A 48 -12.86 -0.38 -15.68
C TRP A 48 -13.26 0.92 -14.95
N LEU A 49 -12.41 1.94 -14.96
CA LEU A 49 -12.72 3.26 -14.39
C LEU A 49 -13.88 3.94 -15.14
N ASP A 50 -13.91 3.85 -16.47
CA ASP A 50 -15.02 4.35 -17.28
C ASP A 50 -16.33 3.62 -16.95
N ASP A 51 -16.30 2.28 -16.81
CA ASP A 51 -17.47 1.48 -16.41
C ASP A 51 -17.98 1.90 -15.00
N ARG A 52 -17.09 2.23 -14.05
CA ARG A 52 -17.47 2.73 -12.72
C ARG A 52 -18.06 4.13 -12.78
N TRP A 53 -17.46 5.02 -13.55
CA TRP A 53 -17.95 6.37 -13.76
C TRP A 53 -19.34 6.37 -14.40
N GLU A 54 -19.57 5.53 -15.40
CA GLU A 54 -20.89 5.35 -16.01
C GLU A 54 -21.93 4.82 -15.01
N ALA A 55 -21.59 3.81 -14.23
CA ALA A 55 -22.46 3.25 -13.20
C ALA A 55 -22.88 4.27 -12.13
N LEU A 56 -22.02 5.27 -11.86
CA LEU A 56 -22.31 6.39 -10.94
C LEU A 56 -23.05 7.55 -11.61
N GLY A 57 -23.48 7.42 -12.87
CA GLY A 57 -24.24 8.45 -13.59
C GLY A 57 -23.36 9.55 -14.19
N ARG A 58 -22.10 9.27 -14.46
CA ARG A 58 -21.12 10.18 -15.10
C ARG A 58 -20.91 11.51 -14.35
N PRO A 59 -20.59 11.47 -13.05
CA PRO A 59 -20.39 12.68 -12.25
C PRO A 59 -19.24 13.52 -12.79
N SER A 60 -19.41 14.85 -12.85
CA SER A 60 -18.37 15.80 -13.33
C SER A 60 -17.17 15.92 -12.39
N GLY A 61 -17.31 15.55 -11.11
CA GLY A 61 -16.27 15.60 -10.09
C GLY A 61 -15.62 14.25 -9.79
N PHE A 62 -15.67 13.28 -10.74
CA PHE A 62 -15.13 11.95 -10.53
C PHE A 62 -13.66 11.98 -10.15
N THR A 63 -13.30 11.31 -9.06
CA THR A 63 -11.93 11.29 -8.55
C THR A 63 -11.42 9.86 -8.47
N VAL A 64 -10.29 9.62 -9.12
CA VAL A 64 -9.53 8.38 -8.98
C VAL A 64 -8.40 8.64 -8.01
N VAL A 65 -8.31 7.84 -6.95
CA VAL A 65 -7.22 7.87 -5.98
C VAL A 65 -6.45 6.55 -6.10
N GLU A 66 -5.18 6.63 -6.47
CA GLU A 66 -4.25 5.49 -6.49
C GLU A 66 -3.34 5.57 -5.27
N ALA A 67 -3.52 4.66 -4.31
CA ALA A 67 -2.66 4.55 -3.14
C ALA A 67 -1.45 3.64 -3.43
N ALA A 68 -0.31 3.95 -2.81
CA ALA A 68 0.99 3.36 -3.09
C ALA A 68 1.37 3.46 -4.58
N ALA A 69 1.17 4.64 -5.14
CA ALA A 69 1.34 4.89 -6.58
C ALA A 69 2.81 4.82 -7.06
N GLY A 70 3.76 4.65 -6.14
CA GLY A 70 5.18 4.57 -6.45
C GLY A 70 5.64 5.77 -7.28
N VAL A 71 6.32 5.50 -8.38
CA VAL A 71 6.74 6.54 -9.34
C VAL A 71 5.63 6.95 -10.33
N GLY A 72 4.40 6.44 -10.18
CA GLY A 72 3.24 6.79 -11.00
C GLY A 72 3.17 6.07 -12.35
N THR A 73 3.68 4.85 -12.45
CA THR A 73 3.66 4.08 -13.72
C THR A 73 2.25 3.72 -14.14
N LEU A 74 1.40 3.27 -13.21
CA LEU A 74 0.00 2.96 -13.50
C LEU A 74 -0.76 4.22 -13.91
N ALA A 75 -0.62 5.32 -13.18
CA ALA A 75 -1.24 6.61 -13.51
C ALA A 75 -0.90 7.06 -14.94
N ARG A 76 0.39 6.95 -15.36
CA ARG A 76 0.80 7.26 -16.75
C ARG A 76 0.13 6.35 -17.77
N SER A 77 0.07 5.05 -17.50
CA SER A 77 -0.54 4.08 -18.40
C SER A 77 -2.05 4.27 -18.54
N VAL A 78 -2.74 4.51 -17.41
CA VAL A 78 -4.18 4.84 -17.40
C VAL A 78 -4.44 6.12 -18.16
N ARG A 79 -3.67 7.18 -17.89
CA ARG A 79 -3.83 8.47 -18.58
C ARG A 79 -3.59 8.36 -20.09
N SER A 80 -2.61 7.56 -20.51
CA SER A 80 -2.30 7.33 -21.92
C SER A 80 -3.40 6.56 -22.66
N ALA A 81 -4.24 5.81 -21.94
CA ALA A 81 -5.41 5.13 -22.52
C ALA A 81 -6.61 6.07 -22.75
N LEU A 82 -6.52 7.33 -22.30
CA LEU A 82 -7.53 8.39 -22.48
C LEU A 82 -8.94 8.00 -22.02
N PRO A 83 -9.14 7.56 -20.77
CA PRO A 83 -10.47 7.20 -20.29
C PRO A 83 -11.37 8.44 -20.22
N ALA A 84 -12.64 8.27 -20.60
CA ALA A 84 -13.62 9.35 -20.63
C ALA A 84 -13.88 9.96 -19.24
N CYS A 85 -13.82 9.17 -18.19
CA CYS A 85 -13.99 9.62 -16.80
C CYS A 85 -12.94 10.66 -16.37
N LEU A 86 -11.77 10.73 -17.03
CA LEU A 86 -10.72 11.69 -16.72
C LEU A 86 -10.71 12.91 -17.63
N GLU A 87 -11.66 13.08 -18.55
CA GLU A 87 -11.80 14.33 -19.34
C GLU A 87 -12.19 15.52 -18.45
N ALA A 88 -13.08 15.29 -17.47
CA ALA A 88 -13.48 16.29 -16.49
C ALA A 88 -13.19 15.84 -15.05
N GLY A 89 -12.66 14.64 -14.85
CA GLY A 89 -12.26 14.06 -13.58
C GLY A 89 -10.80 14.35 -13.24
N ARG A 90 -10.37 13.85 -12.11
CA ARG A 90 -8.98 13.97 -11.64
C ARG A 90 -8.43 12.63 -11.17
N TYR A 91 -7.12 12.49 -11.29
CA TYR A 91 -6.38 11.34 -10.81
C TYR A 91 -5.36 11.78 -9.75
N VAL A 92 -5.47 11.24 -8.55
CA VAL A 92 -4.64 11.58 -7.41
C VAL A 92 -3.77 10.38 -7.06
N MET A 93 -2.48 10.53 -7.17
CA MET A 93 -1.49 9.56 -6.73
C MET A 93 -1.15 9.85 -5.27
N VAL A 94 -1.28 8.84 -4.42
CA VAL A 94 -0.90 8.90 -3.01
C VAL A 94 0.29 7.99 -2.78
N GLU A 95 1.40 8.56 -2.28
CA GLU A 95 2.64 7.82 -2.05
C GLU A 95 3.39 8.41 -0.84
N ARG A 96 3.63 7.60 0.20
CA ARG A 96 4.29 8.07 1.43
C ARG A 96 5.77 8.37 1.23
N CYS A 97 6.46 7.66 0.34
CA CYS A 97 7.87 7.86 0.09
C CYS A 97 8.12 9.12 -0.76
N ALA A 98 8.78 10.13 -0.17
CA ALA A 98 9.07 11.39 -0.84
C ALA A 98 9.99 11.23 -2.07
N VAL A 99 10.88 10.23 -2.08
CA VAL A 99 11.77 9.93 -3.21
C VAL A 99 10.96 9.48 -4.41
N LEU A 100 10.02 8.54 -4.21
CA LEU A 100 9.14 8.03 -5.27
C LEU A 100 8.18 9.10 -5.75
N ARG A 101 7.59 9.90 -4.84
CA ARG A 101 6.70 11.02 -5.20
C ARG A 101 7.33 12.03 -6.15
N LYS A 102 8.63 12.34 -5.98
CA LYS A 102 9.34 13.29 -6.84
C LYS A 102 9.40 12.85 -8.32
N ALA A 103 9.27 11.56 -8.59
CA ALA A 103 9.27 11.00 -9.94
C ALA A 103 7.87 10.92 -10.56
N GLN A 104 6.81 11.20 -9.80
CA GLN A 104 5.43 11.15 -10.28
C GLN A 104 5.14 12.28 -11.27
N PRO A 105 4.33 11.99 -12.31
CA PRO A 105 3.86 13.03 -13.22
C PRO A 105 2.85 13.95 -12.50
N THR A 106 2.86 15.23 -12.84
CA THR A 106 1.90 16.23 -12.33
C THR A 106 1.39 17.09 -13.46
N GLY A 107 0.23 17.72 -13.28
CA GLY A 107 -0.44 18.49 -14.35
C GLY A 107 -1.45 17.64 -15.13
N ASP A 108 -2.22 18.27 -15.99
CA ASP A 108 -3.23 17.62 -16.86
C ASP A 108 -4.22 16.71 -16.08
N GLY A 109 -4.69 17.16 -14.90
CA GLY A 109 -5.59 16.40 -14.06
C GLY A 109 -4.92 15.36 -13.16
N LEU A 110 -3.58 15.28 -13.16
CA LEU A 110 -2.77 14.45 -12.27
C LEU A 110 -2.25 15.27 -11.09
N SER A 111 -2.36 14.72 -9.88
CA SER A 111 -1.78 15.30 -8.67
C SER A 111 -1.13 14.23 -7.80
N SER A 112 -0.28 14.66 -6.88
CA SER A 112 0.52 13.79 -6.00
C SER A 112 0.40 14.27 -4.56
N LEU A 113 0.08 13.35 -3.64
CA LEU A 113 -0.09 13.63 -2.21
C LEU A 113 0.69 12.60 -1.37
N PRO A 114 1.11 12.95 -0.14
CA PRO A 114 1.83 12.03 0.73
C PRO A 114 0.93 10.99 1.41
N GLY A 115 -0.33 11.32 1.73
CA GLY A 115 -1.27 10.46 2.44
C GLY A 115 -2.71 10.63 1.97
N LEU A 116 -3.57 9.69 2.36
CA LEU A 116 -5.02 9.79 2.10
C LEU A 116 -5.64 10.96 2.87
N GLU A 117 -5.11 11.30 4.03
CA GLU A 117 -5.52 12.42 4.88
C GLU A 117 -5.28 13.80 4.23
N ASP A 118 -4.40 13.87 3.22
CA ASP A 118 -4.12 15.11 2.49
C ASP A 118 -5.08 15.36 1.32
N LEU A 119 -6.01 14.42 1.06
CA LEU A 119 -7.02 14.59 0.03
C LEU A 119 -7.92 15.80 0.36
N PRO A 120 -8.21 16.68 -0.61
CA PRO A 120 -9.02 17.86 -0.39
C PRO A 120 -10.51 17.52 -0.30
N VAL A 121 -10.86 16.69 0.68
CA VAL A 121 -12.23 16.30 1.00
C VAL A 121 -12.71 17.16 2.17
N ARG A 122 -13.87 17.81 2.02
CA ARG A 122 -14.49 18.51 3.15
C ARG A 122 -15.11 17.49 4.08
N GLU A 123 -15.05 17.77 5.37
CA GLU A 123 -15.72 16.95 6.37
C GLU A 123 -17.21 16.82 6.04
N GLY A 124 -17.68 15.57 5.87
CA GLY A 124 -19.07 15.25 5.52
C GLY A 124 -19.40 15.14 4.03
N ASP A 125 -18.54 15.60 3.11
CA ASP A 125 -18.86 15.59 1.67
C ASP A 125 -18.46 14.29 0.95
N GLY A 126 -17.38 13.63 1.36
CA GLY A 126 -16.85 12.43 0.71
C GLY A 126 -16.47 12.64 -0.78
N LEU A 127 -15.74 11.69 -1.35
CA LEU A 127 -15.42 11.66 -2.77
C LEU A 127 -16.46 10.87 -3.56
N VAL A 128 -16.78 11.32 -4.77
CA VAL A 128 -17.44 10.49 -5.77
C VAL A 128 -16.39 9.95 -6.71
N GLY A 129 -16.15 8.63 -6.67
CA GLY A 129 -15.07 8.05 -7.47
C GLY A 129 -14.57 6.71 -7.00
N VAL A 130 -13.29 6.48 -7.17
CA VAL A 130 -12.63 5.21 -6.86
C VAL A 130 -11.38 5.44 -6.03
N VAL A 131 -11.22 4.68 -4.96
CA VAL A 131 -9.93 4.49 -4.28
C VAL A 131 -9.42 3.10 -4.64
N MET A 132 -8.24 3.04 -5.22
CA MET A 132 -7.61 1.78 -5.60
C MET A 132 -6.17 1.71 -5.11
N ALA A 133 -5.67 0.50 -4.95
CA ALA A 133 -4.28 0.22 -4.64
C ALA A 133 -3.84 -1.02 -5.40
N ASN A 134 -2.64 -0.98 -5.96
CA ASN A 134 -2.01 -2.14 -6.57
C ASN A 134 -0.76 -2.49 -5.77
N GLU A 135 -0.73 -3.69 -5.19
CA GLU A 135 0.40 -4.18 -4.38
C GLU A 135 0.77 -3.23 -3.21
N LEU A 136 -0.25 -2.78 -2.45
CA LEU A 136 -0.07 -1.97 -1.25
C LEU A 136 -0.06 -2.82 0.02
N LEU A 137 -1.01 -3.77 0.14
CA LEU A 137 -1.28 -4.41 1.43
C LEU A 137 -0.13 -5.26 1.94
N ASP A 138 0.68 -5.81 1.05
CA ASP A 138 1.92 -6.54 1.33
C ASP A 138 3.09 -5.62 1.73
N ASN A 139 2.97 -4.33 1.46
CA ASN A 139 3.93 -3.29 1.86
C ASN A 139 3.53 -2.54 3.15
N LEU A 140 2.41 -2.91 3.78
CA LEU A 140 2.08 -2.46 5.11
C LEU A 140 2.77 -3.33 6.15
N ALA A 141 3.37 -2.70 7.14
CA ALA A 141 4.01 -3.42 8.24
C ALA A 141 3.01 -4.34 8.94
N PHE A 142 3.47 -5.51 9.34
CA PHE A 142 2.66 -6.53 9.97
C PHE A 142 3.38 -7.18 11.15
N GLY A 143 2.62 -7.55 12.17
CA GLY A 143 3.10 -8.38 13.26
C GLY A 143 3.15 -9.86 12.87
N LEU A 144 3.89 -10.64 13.62
CA LEU A 144 4.00 -12.09 13.41
C LEU A 144 3.75 -12.80 14.74
N LEU A 145 2.90 -13.82 14.72
CA LEU A 145 2.69 -14.72 15.84
C LEU A 145 3.25 -16.10 15.51
N GLU A 146 3.78 -16.79 16.51
CA GLU A 146 4.19 -18.18 16.45
C GLU A 146 3.52 -19.01 17.53
N ALA A 147 3.09 -20.20 17.20
CA ALA A 147 2.50 -21.15 18.14
C ALA A 147 3.61 -21.91 18.89
N VAL A 148 3.72 -21.68 20.19
CA VAL A 148 4.67 -22.34 21.06
C VAL A 148 3.93 -22.89 22.28
N ASP A 149 4.08 -24.19 22.55
CA ASP A 149 3.46 -24.91 23.67
C ASP A 149 1.92 -24.71 23.77
N GLY A 150 1.24 -24.75 22.60
CA GLY A 150 -0.21 -24.61 22.52
C GLY A 150 -0.75 -23.18 22.72
N VAL A 151 0.12 -22.18 22.67
CA VAL A 151 -0.23 -20.76 22.83
C VAL A 151 0.37 -19.95 21.69
N TRP A 152 -0.40 -19.01 21.13
CA TRP A 152 0.14 -18.00 20.23
C TRP A 152 0.97 -16.99 21.01
N ARG A 153 2.17 -16.68 20.49
CA ARG A 153 3.10 -15.72 21.07
C ARG A 153 3.58 -14.75 20.02
N GLU A 154 3.86 -13.52 20.41
CA GLU A 154 4.47 -12.53 19.55
C GLU A 154 5.87 -12.97 19.12
N VAL A 155 6.22 -12.72 17.87
CA VAL A 155 7.59 -12.77 17.37
C VAL A 155 8.18 -11.36 17.49
N LEU A 156 9.30 -11.24 18.15
CA LEU A 156 10.07 -10.02 18.30
C LEU A 156 11.38 -10.16 17.51
N VAL A 157 12.00 -9.02 17.20
CA VAL A 157 13.32 -8.97 16.57
C VAL A 157 14.29 -8.25 17.51
N GLU A 158 15.48 -8.83 17.67
CA GLU A 158 16.58 -8.20 18.40
C GLU A 158 17.90 -8.29 17.64
N LEU A 159 18.89 -7.47 18.01
CA LEU A 159 20.21 -7.53 17.43
C LEU A 159 20.90 -8.83 17.89
N ALA A 160 21.48 -9.56 16.94
CA ALA A 160 22.37 -10.68 17.26
C ALA A 160 23.68 -10.13 17.83
N THR A 161 23.94 -10.41 19.08
CA THR A 161 25.14 -9.95 19.78
C THR A 161 26.32 -10.92 19.63
N ASP A 162 26.07 -12.08 19.04
CA ASP A 162 27.04 -13.15 18.92
C ASP A 162 27.81 -13.03 17.61
N SER A 163 29.14 -12.93 17.72
CA SER A 163 30.04 -12.84 16.57
C SER A 163 30.08 -14.10 15.66
N VAL A 164 29.29 -15.11 15.99
CA VAL A 164 29.22 -16.39 15.26
C VAL A 164 28.06 -16.41 14.25
N ASP A 165 27.01 -15.60 14.47
CA ASP A 165 25.91 -15.50 13.53
C ASP A 165 26.20 -14.40 12.48
N PRO A 166 26.26 -14.74 11.19
CA PRO A 166 26.43 -13.73 10.13
C PRO A 166 25.21 -12.82 9.96
N GLN A 167 24.06 -13.17 10.56
CA GLN A 167 22.84 -12.35 10.50
C GLN A 167 22.86 -11.31 11.62
N PRO A 168 22.64 -10.02 11.30
CA PRO A 168 22.65 -8.96 12.31
C PRO A 168 21.40 -8.97 13.21
N PHE A 169 20.37 -9.73 12.85
CA PHE A 169 19.10 -9.81 13.57
C PHE A 169 18.71 -11.25 13.85
N ARG A 170 18.05 -11.48 14.96
CA ARG A 170 17.40 -12.77 15.28
C ARG A 170 15.98 -12.57 15.78
N GLU A 171 15.13 -13.53 15.49
CA GLU A 171 13.78 -13.61 16.05
C GLU A 171 13.84 -14.18 17.48
N VAL A 172 13.01 -13.64 18.36
CA VAL A 172 12.80 -14.16 19.71
C VAL A 172 11.31 -14.22 20.02
N ILE A 173 10.92 -15.22 20.80
CA ILE A 173 9.52 -15.40 21.20
C ILE A 173 9.20 -14.46 22.36
N GLY A 174 8.16 -13.67 22.21
CA GLY A 174 7.65 -12.71 23.17
C GLY A 174 6.48 -13.25 24.00
N ASP A 175 5.62 -12.32 24.39
CA ASP A 175 4.47 -12.61 25.25
C ASP A 175 3.36 -13.36 24.51
N ALA A 176 2.44 -13.94 25.29
CA ALA A 176 1.23 -14.57 24.75
C ALA A 176 0.34 -13.51 24.08
N ALA A 177 -0.19 -13.84 22.90
CA ALA A 177 -1.04 -12.98 22.12
C ALA A 177 -2.22 -13.76 21.53
N HIS A 178 -3.21 -13.02 21.03
CA HIS A 178 -4.38 -13.62 20.39
C HIS A 178 -4.41 -13.25 18.90
N PRO A 179 -4.49 -14.24 17.99
CA PRO A 179 -4.67 -13.96 16.57
C PRO A 179 -6.05 -13.31 16.33
N PRO A 180 -6.20 -12.50 15.28
CA PRO A 180 -7.46 -11.84 14.94
C PRO A 180 -8.57 -12.80 14.48
N VAL A 181 -8.19 -14.04 14.19
CA VAL A 181 -9.08 -15.15 13.78
C VAL A 181 -8.87 -16.35 14.69
N GLY A 182 -9.94 -17.09 14.94
CA GLY A 182 -9.88 -18.30 15.78
C GLY A 182 -9.17 -19.44 15.02
N VAL A 183 -7.87 -19.54 15.22
CA VAL A 183 -7.01 -20.59 14.65
C VAL A 183 -6.30 -21.30 15.77
N ASP A 184 -6.33 -22.62 15.77
CA ASP A 184 -5.68 -23.45 16.78
C ASP A 184 -4.14 -23.30 16.68
N PRO A 185 -3.45 -23.13 17.82
CA PRO A 185 -2.00 -22.95 17.87
C PRO A 185 -1.26 -24.30 17.71
N LEU A 186 -1.14 -24.76 16.48
CA LEU A 186 -0.33 -25.94 16.16
C LEU A 186 1.15 -25.58 16.27
N GLN A 187 1.92 -26.39 17.00
CA GLN A 187 3.34 -26.13 17.29
C GLN A 187 4.13 -25.72 16.03
N GLY A 188 4.78 -24.57 16.09
CA GLY A 188 5.60 -24.00 15.03
C GLY A 188 4.81 -23.35 13.88
N SER A 189 3.47 -23.30 13.95
CA SER A 189 2.67 -22.52 12.97
C SER A 189 2.91 -21.04 13.18
N ARG A 190 2.89 -20.27 12.09
CA ARG A 190 3.05 -18.82 12.08
C ARG A 190 1.87 -18.13 11.43
N ILE A 191 1.45 -17.00 11.96
CA ILE A 191 0.35 -16.18 11.44
C ILE A 191 0.79 -14.72 11.37
N PRO A 192 0.73 -14.08 10.17
CA PRO A 192 0.87 -12.63 10.08
C PRO A 192 -0.35 -11.93 10.66
N VAL A 193 -0.12 -10.84 11.40
CA VAL A 193 -1.18 -9.98 11.94
C VAL A 193 -1.07 -8.61 11.30
N GLN A 194 -1.95 -8.33 10.36
CA GLN A 194 -1.89 -7.14 9.52
C GLN A 194 -3.00 -6.14 9.86
N ALA A 195 -2.95 -5.59 11.07
CA ALA A 195 -3.94 -4.61 11.53
C ALA A 195 -3.95 -3.33 10.66
N GLY A 196 -2.81 -2.97 10.05
CA GLY A 196 -2.68 -1.85 9.14
C GLY A 196 -3.55 -1.97 7.89
N ALA A 197 -3.69 -3.17 7.34
CA ALA A 197 -4.52 -3.40 6.14
C ALA A 197 -6.01 -3.14 6.42
N GLY A 198 -6.51 -3.64 7.56
CA GLY A 198 -7.91 -3.37 7.95
C GLY A 198 -8.17 -1.88 8.11
N ARG A 199 -7.33 -1.18 8.86
CA ARG A 199 -7.44 0.29 9.02
C ARG A 199 -7.40 1.01 7.69
N TRP A 200 -6.47 0.65 6.79
CA TRP A 200 -6.38 1.27 5.48
C TRP A 200 -7.65 1.11 4.65
N VAL A 201 -8.26 -0.08 4.67
CA VAL A 201 -9.54 -0.33 3.96
C VAL A 201 -10.68 0.52 4.55
N ASP A 202 -10.76 0.62 5.87
CA ASP A 202 -11.77 1.45 6.55
C ASP A 202 -11.59 2.93 6.22
N ASP A 203 -10.36 3.44 6.26
CA ASP A 203 -10.02 4.82 5.90
C ASP A 203 -10.33 5.13 4.42
N ALA A 204 -9.94 4.24 3.52
CA ALA A 204 -10.24 4.37 2.09
C ALA A 204 -11.75 4.39 1.82
N ARG A 205 -12.52 3.53 2.51
CA ARG A 205 -13.97 3.49 2.41
C ARG A 205 -14.62 4.76 2.98
N ALA A 206 -14.11 5.28 4.09
CA ALA A 206 -14.64 6.50 4.72
C ALA A 206 -14.48 7.75 3.85
N LEU A 207 -13.54 7.74 2.90
CA LEU A 207 -13.34 8.83 1.94
C LEU A 207 -14.46 8.90 0.88
N LEU A 208 -15.16 7.80 0.61
CA LEU A 208 -16.12 7.71 -0.48
C LEU A 208 -17.52 8.06 0.00
N SER A 209 -18.22 9.00 -0.70
CA SER A 209 -19.66 9.21 -0.60
C SER A 209 -20.44 8.35 -1.60
N ALA A 210 -19.80 8.05 -2.78
CA ALA A 210 -20.26 7.10 -3.80
C ALA A 210 -19.06 6.57 -4.60
N GLY A 211 -18.96 5.25 -4.72
CA GLY A 211 -17.86 4.60 -5.42
C GLY A 211 -17.97 3.08 -5.44
#